data_7a39ce5800925044b8bdd4cb5099d6a6
#
_entry.id   7a39ce5800925044b8bdd4cb5099d6a6
#
_cell.length_a   1.000
_cell.length_b   1.000
_cell.length_c   1.000
_cell.angle_alpha   90.00
_cell.angle_beta   90.00
_cell.angle_gamma   90.00
#
_symmetry.space_group_name_H-M   'P 1'
#
loop_
_entity.id
_entity.type
_entity.pdbx_description
1 polymer ?
#
loop_
_entity_poly.entity_id
_entity_poly.type
_entity_poly.pdbx_seq_one_letter_code
_entity_poly.pdbx_strand_id
1 'polypeptide(L)'
;LPLSEENPLGGFSDVKPVKTTDSSETPQWVTVTETVASEEEGGEPTINKSTKLLTPTEINALGTDTNKTVTKMEALFTYKDIRDAYSKDQDFKDFKALQTNFDKVNTSYEQAYNLASPKVADLSMIFAYMKMLDPRSVVREGEQQQARGTGGMFDYLANTYNSLLGEGSLTDLQRKSFRDAAFAFYTKNATLLTELNGRIVNEAQNQNIQNVGDFIIQPRTYLEPDNLP
;
A
#
# COMPACT_ATOMS: atom_id res chain seq x y z
N LEU A 1 5.47 -10.52 -39.76
CA LEU A 1 5.54 -9.27 -39.00
C LEU A 1 5.50 -9.65 -37.55
N PRO A 2 6.52 -9.33 -36.72
CA PRO A 2 6.47 -9.63 -35.29
C PRO A 2 5.48 -8.68 -34.61
N LEU A 3 4.61 -9.25 -33.78
CA LEU A 3 3.73 -8.51 -32.87
C LEU A 3 4.62 -7.85 -31.85
N SER A 4 4.55 -6.54 -31.74
CA SER A 4 5.17 -5.80 -30.64
C SER A 4 4.54 -6.21 -29.33
N GLU A 5 5.35 -6.58 -28.35
CA GLU A 5 4.95 -6.80 -26.97
C GLU A 5 4.54 -5.45 -26.34
N GLU A 6 3.32 -5.01 -26.59
CA GLU A 6 2.74 -3.92 -25.82
C GLU A 6 2.17 -4.48 -24.52
N ASN A 7 2.75 -4.02 -23.42
CA ASN A 7 2.34 -4.29 -22.06
C ASN A 7 0.85 -3.92 -21.86
N PRO A 8 -0.08 -4.88 -21.66
CA PRO A 8 -1.51 -4.62 -21.60
C PRO A 8 -1.96 -3.82 -20.36
N LEU A 9 -1.06 -3.54 -19.43
CA LEU A 9 -1.30 -2.75 -18.23
C LEU A 9 -0.62 -1.38 -18.29
N GLY A 10 -0.56 -0.77 -19.47
CA GLY A 10 0.13 0.47 -19.75
C GLY A 10 0.12 1.48 -18.60
N GLY A 11 1.31 1.97 -18.23
CA GLY A 11 1.42 3.25 -17.58
C GLY A 11 2.04 3.34 -16.19
N PHE A 12 3.06 2.53 -15.85
CA PHE A 12 3.89 2.79 -14.66
C PHE A 12 5.36 3.14 -14.97
N SER A 13 5.68 3.52 -16.21
CA SER A 13 7.06 3.79 -16.63
C SER A 13 7.59 5.19 -16.31
N ASP A 14 6.80 6.12 -15.76
CA ASP A 14 7.22 7.49 -15.55
C ASP A 14 7.28 7.95 -14.08
N VAL A 15 7.73 7.08 -13.18
CA VAL A 15 8.17 7.56 -11.87
C VAL A 15 9.66 7.86 -11.96
N LYS A 16 10.00 9.12 -12.24
CA LYS A 16 11.38 9.60 -12.12
C LYS A 16 11.89 9.32 -10.69
N PRO A 17 13.12 8.80 -10.55
CA PRO A 17 13.71 8.64 -9.23
C PRO A 17 13.76 10.02 -8.56
N VAL A 18 13.20 10.12 -7.36
CA VAL A 18 13.34 11.29 -6.53
C VAL A 18 14.83 11.49 -6.28
N LYS A 19 15.38 12.58 -6.77
CA LYS A 19 16.77 12.97 -6.47
C LYS A 19 16.90 13.11 -4.98
N THR A 20 17.77 12.31 -4.40
CA THR A 20 18.20 12.42 -3.01
C THR A 20 18.95 13.74 -2.78
N THR A 21 18.64 14.35 -1.64
CA THR A 21 19.44 15.28 -0.86
C THR A 21 19.54 16.73 -1.35
N ASP A 22 18.58 17.50 -0.88
CA ASP A 22 18.88 18.85 -0.41
C ASP A 22 18.97 18.80 1.13
N SER A 23 20.08 19.24 1.72
CA SER A 23 20.35 19.21 3.17
C SER A 23 19.43 20.11 4.01
N SER A 24 18.47 20.77 3.38
CA SER A 24 17.41 21.58 4.01
C SER A 24 16.18 20.74 4.42
N GLU A 25 16.10 19.47 4.05
CA GLU A 25 14.97 18.57 4.23
C GLU A 25 15.13 17.65 5.46
N THR A 26 15.54 18.20 6.61
CA THR A 26 15.58 17.41 7.86
C THR A 26 14.16 17.07 8.30
N PRO A 27 13.79 15.77 8.37
CA PRO A 27 12.49 15.36 8.84
C PRO A 27 12.27 15.77 10.30
N GLN A 28 11.03 16.08 10.64
CA GLN A 28 10.64 16.47 12.00
C GLN A 28 9.33 15.79 12.39
N TRP A 29 9.20 15.50 13.68
CA TRP A 29 7.94 14.99 14.20
C TRP A 29 6.87 16.07 14.21
N VAL A 30 5.71 15.71 13.70
CA VAL A 30 4.56 16.60 13.63
C VAL A 30 3.30 15.85 14.03
N THR A 31 2.35 16.56 14.60
CA THR A 31 0.97 16.07 14.73
C THR A 31 0.17 16.59 13.54
N VAL A 32 -0.38 15.67 12.76
CA VAL A 32 -1.34 15.98 11.70
C VAL A 32 -2.74 15.80 12.29
N THR A 33 -3.51 16.86 12.28
CA THR A 33 -4.93 16.86 12.66
C THR A 33 -5.76 16.96 11.40
N GLU A 34 -6.62 16.00 11.15
CA GLU A 34 -7.54 15.95 10.02
C GLU A 34 -8.98 16.09 10.51
N THR A 35 -9.71 17.04 9.96
CA THR A 35 -11.12 17.26 10.25
C THR A 35 -11.95 16.65 9.13
N VAL A 36 -12.73 15.64 9.44
CA VAL A 36 -13.65 14.97 8.50
C VAL A 36 -15.05 15.46 8.77
N ALA A 37 -15.69 16.05 7.75
CA ALA A 37 -17.08 16.50 7.85
C ALA A 37 -18.00 15.31 8.16
N SER A 38 -19.05 15.56 8.95
CA SER A 38 -20.10 14.57 9.19
C SER A 38 -20.89 14.33 7.90
N GLU A 39 -21.23 13.07 7.61
CA GLU A 39 -22.14 12.74 6.50
C GLU A 39 -23.61 13.05 6.83
N GLU A 40 -23.93 13.29 8.11
CA GLU A 40 -25.27 13.69 8.56
C GLU A 40 -25.39 15.21 8.56
N GLU A 41 -26.51 15.72 8.05
CA GLU A 41 -26.82 17.16 8.02
C GLU A 41 -26.91 17.71 9.46
N GLY A 42 -25.96 18.57 9.84
CA GLY A 42 -25.85 19.11 11.19
C GLY A 42 -25.05 18.27 12.20
N GLY A 43 -24.41 17.18 11.76
CA GLY A 43 -23.52 16.38 12.59
C GLY A 43 -22.19 17.08 12.91
N GLU A 44 -21.62 16.77 14.08
CA GLU A 44 -20.29 17.30 14.44
C GLU A 44 -19.18 16.63 13.61
N PRO A 45 -18.14 17.39 13.17
CA PRO A 45 -17.03 16.84 12.42
C PRO A 45 -16.18 15.90 13.28
N THR A 46 -15.69 14.83 12.70
CA THR A 46 -14.75 13.92 13.36
C THR A 46 -13.32 14.48 13.24
N ILE A 47 -12.60 14.53 14.36
CA ILE A 47 -11.21 14.99 14.43
C ILE A 47 -10.29 13.79 14.59
N ASN A 48 -9.49 13.50 13.58
CA ASN A 48 -8.47 12.47 13.58
C ASN A 48 -7.10 13.11 13.82
N LYS A 49 -6.35 12.61 14.81
CA LYS A 49 -4.98 13.06 15.09
C LYS A 49 -4.00 11.91 14.86
N SER A 50 -2.95 12.16 14.11
CA SER A 50 -1.85 11.22 13.87
C SER A 50 -0.51 11.90 14.04
N THR A 51 0.48 11.18 14.60
CA THR A 51 1.86 11.66 14.71
C THR A 51 2.67 11.06 13.57
N LYS A 52 3.39 11.90 12.81
CA LYS A 52 4.18 11.49 11.64
C LYS A 52 5.55 12.13 11.67
N LEU A 53 6.54 11.45 11.09
CA LEU A 53 7.86 12.00 10.80
C LEU A 53 7.87 12.47 9.35
N LEU A 54 7.83 13.78 9.15
CA LEU A 54 7.68 14.39 7.82
C LEU A 54 8.82 15.35 7.52
N THR A 55 9.22 15.41 6.25
CA THR A 55 10.12 16.43 5.73
C THR A 55 9.39 17.78 5.62
N PRO A 56 10.12 18.92 5.58
CA PRO A 56 9.52 20.22 5.34
C PRO A 56 8.66 20.30 4.09
N THR A 57 9.06 19.63 3.00
CA THR A 57 8.26 19.56 1.76
C THR A 57 6.96 18.83 1.98
N GLU A 58 6.97 17.67 2.68
CA GLU A 58 5.75 16.92 3.01
C GLU A 58 4.82 17.73 3.93
N ILE A 59 5.39 18.47 4.90
CA ILE A 59 4.63 19.36 5.79
C ILE A 59 3.92 20.45 5.01
N ASN A 60 4.65 21.11 4.10
CA ASN A 60 4.09 22.17 3.26
C ASN A 60 2.98 21.63 2.35
N ALA A 61 3.16 20.43 1.78
CA ALA A 61 2.14 19.79 0.96
C ALA A 61 0.85 19.48 1.76
N LEU A 62 0.98 19.04 3.01
CA LEU A 62 -0.17 18.82 3.89
C LEU A 62 -0.83 20.14 4.34
N GLY A 63 -0.06 21.21 4.54
CA GLY A 63 -0.56 22.53 4.93
C GLY A 63 -1.39 23.22 3.85
N THR A 64 -1.39 22.72 2.61
CA THR A 64 -2.28 23.20 1.53
C THR A 64 -3.66 22.58 1.58
N ASP A 65 -3.85 21.51 2.34
CA ASP A 65 -5.15 20.85 2.54
C ASP A 65 -5.93 21.58 3.66
N THR A 66 -7.04 22.20 3.32
CA THR A 66 -7.86 23.00 4.24
C THR A 66 -8.44 22.17 5.40
N ASN A 67 -8.49 20.85 5.26
CA ASN A 67 -9.00 19.95 6.28
C ASN A 67 -7.90 19.40 7.20
N LYS A 68 -6.65 19.81 6.99
CA LYS A 68 -5.50 19.33 7.77
C LYS A 68 -4.74 20.47 8.43
N THR A 69 -4.40 20.29 9.67
CA THR A 69 -3.52 21.17 10.42
C THR A 69 -2.28 20.41 10.85
N VAL A 70 -1.11 20.96 10.58
CA VAL A 70 0.17 20.36 10.97
C VAL A 70 0.77 21.20 12.11
N THR A 71 1.03 20.55 13.25
CA THR A 71 1.66 21.18 14.41
C THR A 71 3.01 20.53 14.68
N LYS A 72 4.07 21.34 14.77
CA LYS A 72 5.40 20.85 15.18
C LYS A 72 5.34 20.37 16.63
N MET A 73 6.00 19.26 16.90
CA MET A 73 6.16 18.75 18.25
C MET A 73 7.49 19.22 18.82
N GLU A 74 7.43 19.96 19.92
CA GLU A 74 8.62 20.48 20.62
C GLU A 74 9.12 19.52 21.72
N ALA A 75 8.41 18.42 21.99
CA ALA A 75 8.74 17.49 23.06
C ALA A 75 9.76 16.44 22.62
N LEU A 76 10.72 16.15 23.48
CA LEU A 76 11.61 15.00 23.35
C LEU A 76 10.80 13.71 23.38
N PHE A 77 10.95 12.90 22.34
CA PHE A 77 10.29 11.60 22.27
C PHE A 77 11.06 10.55 23.08
N THR A 78 10.30 9.69 23.72
CA THR A 78 10.84 8.44 24.28
C THR A 78 10.77 7.32 23.24
N TYR A 79 11.51 6.23 23.48
CA TYR A 79 11.38 4.98 22.71
C TYR A 79 9.91 4.54 22.58
N LYS A 80 9.14 4.65 23.66
CA LYS A 80 7.72 4.28 23.66
C LYS A 80 6.90 5.16 22.72
N ASP A 81 7.15 6.47 22.74
CA ASP A 81 6.40 7.42 21.89
C ASP A 81 6.64 7.15 20.40
N ILE A 82 7.89 6.89 20.00
CA ILE A 82 8.24 6.55 18.63
C ILE A 82 7.58 5.23 18.22
N ARG A 83 7.68 4.20 19.06
CA ARG A 83 7.06 2.89 18.80
C ARG A 83 5.54 3.02 18.66
N ASP A 84 4.89 3.77 19.54
CA ASP A 84 3.45 3.94 19.53
C ASP A 84 2.99 4.77 18.33
N ALA A 85 3.76 5.78 17.92
CA ALA A 85 3.53 6.55 16.70
C ALA A 85 3.67 5.65 15.45
N TYR A 86 4.76 4.88 15.36
CA TYR A 86 5.00 3.95 14.26
C TYR A 86 3.87 2.90 14.13
N SER A 87 3.47 2.29 15.24
CA SER A 87 2.43 1.27 15.24
C SER A 87 1.03 1.80 14.87
N LYS A 88 0.79 3.08 15.09
CA LYS A 88 -0.48 3.77 14.75
C LYS A 88 -0.44 4.40 13.37
N ASP A 89 0.74 4.55 12.77
CA ASP A 89 0.89 5.14 11.47
C ASP A 89 0.06 4.38 10.41
N GLN A 90 -0.63 5.14 9.57
CA GLN A 90 -1.56 4.55 8.61
C GLN A 90 -0.82 3.90 7.45
N ASP A 91 0.28 4.49 7.00
CA ASP A 91 1.06 3.96 5.88
C ASP A 91 1.70 2.61 6.27
N PHE A 92 2.13 2.50 7.53
CA PHE A 92 2.59 1.22 8.08
C PHE A 92 1.49 0.16 8.11
N LYS A 93 0.28 0.51 8.56
CA LYS A 93 -0.87 -0.42 8.58
C LYS A 93 -1.28 -0.85 7.17
N ASP A 94 -1.31 0.11 6.25
CA ASP A 94 -1.64 -0.16 4.84
C ASP A 94 -0.58 -1.06 4.20
N PHE A 95 0.71 -0.83 4.49
CA PHE A 95 1.77 -1.73 4.02
C PHE A 95 1.64 -3.15 4.60
N LYS A 96 1.32 -3.29 5.87
CA LYS A 96 1.10 -4.61 6.49
C LYS A 96 -0.07 -5.36 5.83
N ALA A 97 -1.15 -4.65 5.53
CA ALA A 97 -2.29 -5.21 4.80
C ALA A 97 -1.89 -5.59 3.37
N LEU A 98 -1.14 -4.74 2.68
CA LEU A 98 -0.60 -4.98 1.35
C LEU A 98 0.29 -6.21 1.32
N GLN A 99 1.25 -6.35 2.23
CA GLN A 99 2.13 -7.52 2.33
C GLN A 99 1.33 -8.81 2.55
N THR A 100 0.34 -8.77 3.46
CA THR A 100 -0.54 -9.93 3.72
C THR A 100 -1.33 -10.34 2.48
N ASN A 101 -1.80 -9.38 1.68
CA ASN A 101 -2.52 -9.70 0.46
C ASN A 101 -1.58 -10.15 -0.65
N PHE A 102 -0.35 -9.65 -0.72
CA PHE A 102 0.65 -10.16 -1.63
C PHE A 102 1.05 -11.62 -1.31
N ASP A 103 1.19 -11.97 -0.03
CA ASP A 103 1.35 -13.38 0.38
C ASP A 103 0.23 -14.28 -0.17
N LYS A 104 -1.03 -13.80 -0.10
CA LYS A 104 -2.18 -14.53 -0.67
C LYS A 104 -2.11 -14.64 -2.19
N VAL A 105 -1.70 -13.60 -2.90
CA VAL A 105 -1.49 -13.65 -4.36
C VAL A 105 -0.48 -14.73 -4.71
N ASN A 106 0.70 -14.76 -4.05
CA ASN A 106 1.73 -15.76 -4.30
C ASN A 106 1.24 -17.17 -3.98
N THR A 107 0.63 -17.37 -2.80
CA THR A 107 0.09 -18.69 -2.40
C THR A 107 -0.97 -19.17 -3.38
N SER A 108 -1.86 -18.28 -3.81
CA SER A 108 -2.90 -18.63 -4.79
C SER A 108 -2.31 -18.95 -6.16
N TYR A 109 -1.28 -18.22 -6.57
CA TYR A 109 -0.55 -18.50 -7.81
C TYR A 109 0.03 -19.92 -7.81
N GLU A 110 0.76 -20.30 -6.74
CA GLU A 110 1.34 -21.63 -6.59
C GLU A 110 0.26 -22.73 -6.52
N GLN A 111 -0.83 -22.49 -5.79
CA GLN A 111 -1.93 -23.44 -5.67
C GLN A 111 -2.65 -23.68 -6.98
N ALA A 112 -2.76 -22.68 -7.86
CA ALA A 112 -3.44 -22.82 -9.14
C ALA A 112 -2.79 -23.88 -10.04
N TYR A 113 -1.49 -24.14 -9.90
CA TYR A 113 -0.78 -25.20 -10.64
C TYR A 113 -0.83 -26.57 -9.98
N ASN A 114 -1.14 -26.63 -8.67
CA ASN A 114 -1.12 -27.85 -7.89
C ASN A 114 -2.51 -28.46 -7.68
N LEU A 115 -3.57 -27.75 -8.03
CA LEU A 115 -4.95 -28.18 -7.81
C LEU A 115 -5.57 -28.74 -9.10
N ALA A 116 -6.40 -29.79 -8.95
CA ALA A 116 -7.21 -30.31 -10.05
C ALA A 116 -8.23 -29.30 -10.60
N SER A 117 -8.61 -28.31 -9.78
CA SER A 117 -9.46 -27.18 -10.18
C SER A 117 -8.86 -25.89 -9.66
N PRO A 118 -8.21 -25.08 -10.51
CA PRO A 118 -7.55 -23.84 -10.11
C PRO A 118 -8.53 -22.70 -9.79
N LYS A 119 -9.81 -22.84 -10.08
CA LYS A 119 -10.82 -21.78 -9.96
C LYS A 119 -10.83 -21.08 -8.61
N VAL A 120 -10.74 -21.82 -7.51
CA VAL A 120 -10.75 -21.25 -6.15
C VAL A 120 -9.48 -20.41 -5.92
N ALA A 121 -8.33 -20.90 -6.39
CA ALA A 121 -7.06 -20.19 -6.32
C ALA A 121 -7.10 -18.90 -7.18
N ASP A 122 -7.67 -18.98 -8.39
CA ASP A 122 -7.83 -17.83 -9.28
C ASP A 122 -8.71 -16.73 -8.65
N LEU A 123 -9.85 -17.11 -8.08
CA LEU A 123 -10.73 -16.18 -7.37
C LEU A 123 -10.02 -15.53 -6.17
N SER A 124 -9.30 -16.33 -5.38
CA SER A 124 -8.50 -15.84 -4.24
C SER A 124 -7.42 -14.86 -4.69
N MET A 125 -6.73 -15.14 -5.79
CA MET A 125 -5.68 -14.30 -6.35
C MET A 125 -6.22 -12.93 -6.76
N ILE A 126 -7.31 -12.88 -7.54
CA ILE A 126 -7.92 -11.62 -7.98
C ILE A 126 -8.41 -10.82 -6.77
N PHE A 127 -9.08 -11.48 -5.83
CA PHE A 127 -9.57 -10.81 -4.63
C PHE A 127 -8.44 -10.20 -3.80
N ALA A 128 -7.36 -10.95 -3.60
CA ALA A 128 -6.19 -10.46 -2.87
C ALA A 128 -5.53 -9.28 -3.61
N TYR A 129 -5.42 -9.35 -4.95
CA TYR A 129 -4.89 -8.25 -5.75
C TYR A 129 -5.75 -6.99 -5.65
N MET A 130 -7.08 -7.11 -5.72
CA MET A 130 -7.98 -5.98 -5.49
C MET A 130 -7.76 -5.34 -4.11
N LYS A 131 -7.57 -6.16 -3.06
CA LYS A 131 -7.28 -5.69 -1.71
C LYS A 131 -5.90 -5.04 -1.58
N MET A 132 -4.93 -5.38 -2.42
CA MET A 132 -3.65 -4.67 -2.48
C MET A 132 -3.81 -3.26 -3.04
N LEU A 133 -4.65 -3.10 -4.08
CA LEU A 133 -4.87 -1.81 -4.73
C LEU A 133 -5.68 -0.85 -3.86
N ASP A 134 -6.60 -1.38 -3.06
CA ASP A 134 -7.39 -0.61 -2.10
C ASP A 134 -7.49 -1.35 -0.74
N PRO A 135 -6.48 -1.19 0.13
CA PRO A 135 -6.44 -1.86 1.42
C PRO A 135 -7.61 -1.50 2.34
N ARG A 136 -8.19 -0.32 2.16
CA ARG A 136 -9.25 0.23 3.02
C ARG A 136 -10.66 -0.11 2.53
N SER A 137 -10.79 -0.57 1.29
CA SER A 137 -12.11 -0.90 0.77
C SER A 137 -12.75 -2.00 1.60
N VAL A 138 -14.00 -1.76 2.02
CA VAL A 138 -14.86 -2.76 2.68
C VAL A 138 -15.49 -3.65 1.62
N VAL A 139 -14.75 -4.06 0.60
CA VAL A 139 -15.26 -4.99 -0.41
C VAL A 139 -15.54 -6.33 0.27
N ARG A 140 -16.79 -6.52 0.68
CA ARG A 140 -17.30 -7.83 1.08
C ARG A 140 -17.59 -8.63 -0.19
N GLU A 141 -17.38 -9.93 -0.13
CA GLU A 141 -17.54 -10.84 -1.27
C GLU A 141 -18.90 -10.72 -2.01
N GLY A 142 -19.92 -10.10 -1.40
CA GLY A 142 -21.24 -9.86 -2.00
C GLY A 142 -21.49 -8.46 -2.55
N GLU A 143 -20.65 -7.46 -2.24
CA GLU A 143 -20.91 -6.04 -2.56
C GLU A 143 -20.18 -5.54 -3.82
N GLN A 144 -19.45 -6.42 -4.51
CA GLN A 144 -18.71 -6.08 -5.73
C GLN A 144 -19.60 -5.58 -6.88
N GLN A 145 -20.91 -5.76 -6.79
CA GLN A 145 -21.85 -5.27 -7.82
C GLN A 145 -22.10 -3.76 -7.77
N GLN A 146 -21.77 -3.09 -6.66
CA GLN A 146 -22.03 -1.64 -6.50
C GLN A 146 -20.83 -0.76 -6.83
N ALA A 147 -19.62 -1.31 -6.92
CA ALA A 147 -18.41 -0.59 -7.38
C ALA A 147 -18.39 -0.30 -8.89
N ARG A 148 -19.51 -0.53 -9.59
CA ARG A 148 -19.70 -0.20 -11.00
C ARG A 148 -19.85 1.31 -11.16
N GLY A 149 -18.77 1.98 -11.56
CA GLY A 149 -18.85 3.40 -11.88
C GLY A 149 -17.55 4.17 -11.86
N THR A 150 -16.47 3.57 -11.40
CA THR A 150 -15.15 4.25 -11.31
C THR A 150 -14.28 4.06 -12.55
N GLY A 151 -14.72 3.30 -13.55
CA GLY A 151 -14.02 3.07 -14.83
C GLY A 151 -12.58 2.55 -14.69
N GLY A 152 -12.11 1.69 -15.56
CA GLY A 152 -10.70 1.29 -15.60
C GLY A 152 -10.39 -0.06 -14.94
N MET A 153 -9.30 -0.13 -14.16
CA MET A 153 -8.73 -1.38 -13.65
C MET A 153 -9.69 -2.14 -12.73
N PHE A 154 -10.40 -1.46 -11.84
CA PHE A 154 -11.35 -2.12 -10.92
C PHE A 154 -12.52 -2.76 -11.66
N ASP A 155 -13.04 -2.12 -12.70
CA ASP A 155 -14.10 -2.71 -13.54
C ASP A 155 -13.60 -3.94 -14.28
N TYR A 156 -12.37 -3.91 -14.80
CA TYR A 156 -11.74 -5.07 -15.41
C TYR A 156 -11.60 -6.23 -14.43
N LEU A 157 -11.10 -5.96 -13.22
CA LEU A 157 -10.93 -6.96 -12.16
C LEU A 157 -12.28 -7.54 -11.71
N ALA A 158 -13.29 -6.69 -11.51
CA ALA A 158 -14.63 -7.12 -11.15
C ALA A 158 -15.27 -7.99 -12.24
N ASN A 159 -15.10 -7.62 -13.51
CA ASN A 159 -15.61 -8.40 -14.65
C ASN A 159 -14.89 -9.75 -14.76
N THR A 160 -13.58 -9.77 -14.57
CA THR A 160 -12.78 -11.01 -14.57
C THR A 160 -13.22 -11.91 -13.42
N TYR A 161 -13.38 -11.38 -12.22
CA TYR A 161 -13.87 -12.10 -11.05
C TYR A 161 -15.27 -12.70 -11.30
N ASN A 162 -16.20 -11.90 -11.82
CA ASN A 162 -17.55 -12.35 -12.12
C ASN A 162 -17.56 -13.44 -13.22
N SER A 163 -16.69 -13.34 -14.23
CA SER A 163 -16.51 -14.39 -15.25
C SER A 163 -16.05 -15.71 -14.63
N LEU A 164 -15.17 -15.65 -13.62
CA LEU A 164 -14.68 -16.84 -12.91
C LEU A 164 -15.74 -17.45 -11.98
N LEU A 165 -16.68 -16.66 -11.47
CA LEU A 165 -17.81 -17.21 -10.69
C LEU A 165 -18.68 -18.16 -11.54
N GLY A 166 -18.72 -17.96 -12.87
CA GLY A 166 -19.28 -18.94 -13.81
C GLY A 166 -18.39 -20.20 -13.94
N GLU A 167 -18.13 -20.66 -15.15
CA GLU A 167 -17.38 -21.89 -15.42
C GLU A 167 -15.90 -21.66 -15.80
N GLY A 168 -15.43 -20.41 -15.75
CA GLY A 168 -14.10 -20.02 -16.20
C GLY A 168 -12.98 -20.28 -15.19
N SER A 169 -11.76 -20.32 -15.69
CA SER A 169 -10.51 -20.20 -14.92
C SER A 169 -9.57 -19.25 -15.64
N LEU A 170 -8.59 -18.68 -14.90
CA LEU A 170 -7.54 -17.88 -15.53
C LEU A 170 -6.64 -18.75 -16.40
N THR A 171 -6.14 -18.18 -17.48
CA THR A 171 -5.00 -18.78 -18.21
C THR A 171 -3.71 -18.60 -17.42
N ASP A 172 -2.69 -19.39 -17.71
CA ASP A 172 -1.38 -19.27 -17.05
C ASP A 172 -0.77 -17.89 -17.28
N LEU A 173 -0.94 -17.33 -18.47
CA LEU A 173 -0.49 -15.97 -18.78
C LEU A 173 -1.20 -14.92 -17.94
N GLN A 174 -2.50 -15.06 -17.72
CA GLN A 174 -3.25 -14.14 -16.85
C GLN A 174 -2.80 -14.26 -15.38
N ARG A 175 -2.60 -15.48 -14.88
CA ARG A 175 -2.07 -15.70 -13.51
C ARG A 175 -0.72 -15.05 -13.35
N LYS A 176 0.19 -15.27 -14.30
CA LYS A 176 1.52 -14.63 -14.30
C LYS A 176 1.38 -13.11 -14.31
N SER A 177 0.56 -12.54 -15.17
CA SER A 177 0.36 -11.09 -15.25
C SER A 177 -0.16 -10.50 -13.95
N PHE A 178 -1.11 -11.14 -13.27
CA PHE A 178 -1.60 -10.68 -11.96
C PHE A 178 -0.52 -10.73 -10.89
N ARG A 179 0.24 -11.82 -10.84
CA ARG A 179 1.33 -11.97 -9.88
C ARG A 179 2.43 -10.94 -10.11
N ASP A 180 2.85 -10.74 -11.36
CA ASP A 180 3.90 -9.80 -11.73
C ASP A 180 3.49 -8.35 -11.40
N ALA A 181 2.24 -7.99 -11.69
CA ALA A 181 1.69 -6.68 -11.33
C ALA A 181 1.63 -6.49 -9.81
N ALA A 182 1.21 -7.52 -9.07
CA ALA A 182 1.19 -7.51 -7.62
C ALA A 182 2.60 -7.38 -7.04
N PHE A 183 3.58 -8.08 -7.60
CA PHE A 183 4.98 -8.01 -7.20
C PHE A 183 5.55 -6.61 -7.41
N ALA A 184 5.35 -6.02 -8.58
CA ALA A 184 5.80 -4.66 -8.87
C ALA A 184 5.18 -3.63 -7.90
N PHE A 185 3.88 -3.78 -7.61
CA PHE A 185 3.19 -2.92 -6.65
C PHE A 185 3.71 -3.10 -5.22
N TYR A 186 3.94 -4.35 -4.80
CA TYR A 186 4.55 -4.66 -3.51
C TYR A 186 5.94 -4.05 -3.38
N THR A 187 6.83 -4.28 -4.36
CA THR A 187 8.21 -3.82 -4.34
C THR A 187 8.30 -2.30 -4.23
N LYS A 188 7.45 -1.58 -4.96
CA LYS A 188 7.39 -0.11 -4.88
C LYS A 188 7.04 0.34 -3.46
N ASN A 189 6.02 -0.25 -2.85
CA ASN A 189 5.60 0.11 -1.48
C ASN A 189 6.61 -0.35 -0.42
N ALA A 190 7.30 -1.47 -0.64
CA ALA A 190 8.39 -1.93 0.22
C ALA A 190 9.56 -0.94 0.24
N THR A 191 9.91 -0.36 -0.90
CA THR A 191 10.92 0.71 -0.99
C THR A 191 10.49 1.93 -0.17
N LEU A 192 9.25 2.39 -0.32
CA LEU A 192 8.74 3.53 0.44
C LEU A 192 8.75 3.28 1.95
N LEU A 193 8.38 2.07 2.39
CA LEU A 193 8.46 1.72 3.81
C LEU A 193 9.91 1.69 4.29
N THR A 194 10.85 1.17 3.50
CA THR A 194 12.27 1.15 3.86
C THR A 194 12.82 2.57 4.03
N GLU A 195 12.45 3.50 3.18
CA GLU A 195 12.81 4.91 3.30
C GLU A 195 12.23 5.53 4.57
N LEU A 196 10.96 5.27 4.87
CA LEU A 196 10.32 5.71 6.11
C LEU A 196 11.02 5.15 7.35
N ASN A 197 11.32 3.85 7.36
CA ASN A 197 12.07 3.19 8.42
C ASN A 197 13.44 3.84 8.64
N GLY A 198 14.16 4.14 7.55
CA GLY A 198 15.45 4.83 7.60
C GLY A 198 15.34 6.20 8.24
N ARG A 199 14.33 6.99 7.89
CA ARG A 199 14.07 8.31 8.49
C ARG A 199 13.81 8.20 10.00
N ILE A 200 12.98 7.24 10.41
CA ILE A 200 12.64 7.02 11.83
C ILE A 200 13.87 6.61 12.64
N VAL A 201 14.70 5.70 12.11
CA VAL A 201 15.94 5.27 12.77
C VAL A 201 16.93 6.43 12.92
N ASN A 202 17.13 7.20 11.85
CA ASN A 202 18.05 8.35 11.88
C ASN A 202 17.57 9.42 12.89
N GLU A 203 16.28 9.71 12.92
CA GLU A 203 15.74 10.69 13.88
C GLU A 203 15.86 10.21 15.32
N ALA A 204 15.59 8.93 15.58
CA ALA A 204 15.79 8.35 16.91
C ALA A 204 17.24 8.39 17.35
N GLN A 205 18.19 8.12 16.45
CA GLN A 205 19.63 8.22 16.71
C GLN A 205 20.04 9.65 17.06
N ASN A 206 19.52 10.66 16.33
CA ASN A 206 19.76 12.07 16.62
C ASN A 206 19.29 12.49 18.02
N GLN A 207 18.27 11.83 18.53
CA GLN A 207 17.72 12.03 19.87
C GLN A 207 18.30 11.07 20.93
N ASN A 208 19.36 10.31 20.61
CA ASN A 208 19.98 9.28 21.45
C ASN A 208 18.99 8.17 21.90
N ILE A 209 17.94 7.90 21.12
CA ILE A 209 17.01 6.82 21.39
C ILE A 209 17.53 5.55 20.74
N GLN A 210 17.85 4.54 21.55
CA GLN A 210 18.41 3.27 21.08
C GLN A 210 17.32 2.22 20.82
N ASN A 211 17.71 1.14 20.14
CA ASN A 211 16.90 -0.07 19.92
C ASN A 211 15.59 0.16 19.13
N VAL A 212 15.48 1.25 18.37
CA VAL A 212 14.31 1.54 17.56
C VAL A 212 14.07 0.45 16.51
N GLY A 213 15.14 -0.19 16.04
CA GLY A 213 15.08 -1.32 15.12
C GLY A 213 14.25 -2.51 15.61
N ASP A 214 14.06 -2.66 16.93
CA ASP A 214 13.38 -3.82 17.51
C ASP A 214 11.87 -3.88 17.14
N PHE A 215 11.25 -2.74 16.89
CA PHE A 215 9.83 -2.68 16.51
C PHE A 215 9.58 -2.34 15.03
N ILE A 216 10.62 -1.96 14.31
CA ILE A 216 10.51 -1.62 12.89
C ILE A 216 10.34 -2.90 12.06
N ILE A 217 9.26 -2.97 11.30
CA ILE A 217 9.00 -4.09 10.41
C ILE A 217 9.77 -3.89 9.10
N GLN A 218 10.58 -4.88 8.76
CA GLN A 218 11.24 -4.93 7.46
C GLN A 218 10.32 -5.58 6.42
N PRO A 219 10.26 -5.03 5.20
CA PRO A 219 9.58 -5.69 4.09
C PRO A 219 10.16 -7.09 3.86
N ARG A 220 9.29 -8.06 3.56
CA ARG A 220 9.75 -9.40 3.18
C ARG A 220 10.37 -9.37 1.80
N THR A 221 11.42 -10.16 1.62
CA THR A 221 11.99 -10.40 0.30
C THR A 221 11.27 -11.57 -0.37
N TYR A 222 10.85 -11.38 -1.61
CA TYR A 222 10.23 -12.42 -2.42
C TYR A 222 11.08 -12.66 -3.66
N LEU A 223 10.98 -13.86 -4.23
CA LEU A 223 11.63 -14.17 -5.50
C LEU A 223 10.99 -13.35 -6.63
N GLU A 224 11.85 -12.84 -7.51
CA GLU A 224 11.38 -12.16 -8.72
C GLU A 224 10.56 -13.12 -9.59
N PRO A 225 9.58 -12.61 -10.37
CA PRO A 225 8.72 -13.42 -11.21
C PRO A 225 9.44 -14.39 -12.15
N ASP A 226 10.56 -13.95 -12.71
CA ASP A 226 11.34 -14.74 -13.67
C ASP A 226 12.21 -15.84 -13.01
N ASN A 227 12.33 -15.87 -11.70
CA ASN A 227 13.12 -16.84 -10.94
C ASN A 227 12.26 -17.94 -10.29
N LEU A 228 11.01 -18.06 -10.71
CA LEU A 228 10.15 -19.16 -10.27
C LEU A 228 10.26 -20.35 -11.23
N PRO A 229 10.22 -21.57 -10.66
CA PRO A 229 10.25 -22.79 -11.47
C PRO A 229 9.01 -22.92 -12.35
#